data_22060d12fb0b315ff5b946a1257842ab
#
_entry.id   22060d12fb0b315ff5b946a1257842ab
#
_cell.length_a   1.000
_cell.length_b   1.000
_cell.length_c   1.000
_cell.angle_alpha   90.00
_cell.angle_beta   90.00
_cell.angle_gamma   90.00
#
_symmetry.space_group_name_H-M   'P 1'
#
loop_
_entity.id
_entity.type
_entity.pdbx_description
1 polymer ?
#
loop_
_entity_poly.entity_id
_entity_poly.type
_entity_poly.pdbx_seq_one_letter_code
_entity_poly.pdbx_strand_id
1 'polypeptide(L)'
;EWTDVELVLLMGSDMLLQFQNWYRWQELLTMTELGVIARETDDRVVLEQAAQELSAYGTIQLCCDRVLPISSTKIREMLKKNQDCTCYLPENVVKYIVFHQLYQRTEEKENGKRKQGNFDGKRICD
;
A
#
# COMPACT_ATOMS: atom_id res chain seq x y z
N GLU A 1 22.15 -18.30 -5.97
CA GLU A 1 21.41 -18.20 -7.25
C GLU A 1 20.10 -18.96 -7.10
N TRP A 2 18.99 -18.26 -7.30
CA TRP A 2 17.64 -18.81 -7.20
C TRP A 2 17.27 -19.37 -8.58
N THR A 3 17.50 -20.65 -8.82
CA THR A 3 17.33 -21.26 -10.16
C THR A 3 15.93 -21.82 -10.42
N ASP A 4 15.12 -22.05 -9.37
CA ASP A 4 13.79 -22.67 -9.48
C ASP A 4 12.70 -21.82 -8.78
N VAL A 5 12.81 -20.49 -8.85
CA VAL A 5 11.88 -19.56 -8.19
C VAL A 5 11.26 -18.65 -9.23
N GLU A 6 9.95 -18.62 -9.27
CA GLU A 6 9.20 -17.61 -10.00
C GLU A 6 9.13 -16.32 -9.17
N LEU A 7 9.53 -15.21 -9.76
CA LEU A 7 9.49 -13.91 -9.12
C LEU A 7 8.23 -13.17 -9.55
N VAL A 8 7.49 -12.65 -8.59
CA VAL A 8 6.35 -11.77 -8.81
C VAL A 8 6.64 -10.41 -8.22
N LEU A 9 6.63 -9.37 -9.05
CA LEU A 9 6.74 -7.98 -8.61
C LEU A 9 5.35 -7.44 -8.31
N LEU A 10 5.05 -7.20 -7.04
CA LEU A 10 3.78 -6.63 -6.60
C LEU A 10 3.81 -5.11 -6.69
N MET A 11 2.77 -4.52 -7.28
CA MET A 11 2.63 -3.08 -7.39
C MET A 11 1.19 -2.61 -7.36
N GLY A 12 0.97 -1.31 -7.10
CA GLY A 12 -0.32 -0.67 -7.26
C GLY A 12 -0.61 -0.32 -8.72
N SER A 13 -1.88 -0.11 -9.03
CA SER A 13 -2.38 0.28 -10.35
C SER A 13 -1.72 1.51 -10.96
N ASP A 14 -1.43 2.53 -10.14
CA ASP A 14 -0.71 3.74 -10.55
C ASP A 14 0.71 3.45 -11.09
N MET A 15 1.38 2.44 -10.54
CA MET A 15 2.69 2.00 -11.03
C MET A 15 2.57 1.25 -12.36
N LEU A 16 1.51 0.45 -12.57
CA LEU A 16 1.26 -0.21 -13.85
C LEU A 16 1.14 0.80 -14.98
N LEU A 17 0.35 1.87 -14.79
CA LEU A 17 0.13 2.90 -15.79
C LEU A 17 1.40 3.70 -16.17
N GLN A 18 2.41 3.67 -15.32
CA GLN A 18 3.69 4.33 -15.54
C GLN A 18 4.84 3.35 -15.79
N PHE A 19 4.55 2.05 -15.89
CA PHE A 19 5.59 1.01 -15.94
C PHE A 19 6.52 1.14 -17.14
N GLN A 20 6.00 1.57 -18.29
CA GLN A 20 6.79 1.80 -19.51
C GLN A 20 7.81 2.95 -19.38
N ASN A 21 7.69 3.79 -18.34
CA ASN A 21 8.67 4.83 -18.04
C ASN A 21 9.85 4.32 -17.19
N TRP A 22 9.77 3.08 -16.71
CA TRP A 22 10.83 2.51 -15.89
C TRP A 22 12.04 2.14 -16.73
N TYR A 23 13.23 2.29 -16.14
CA TYR A 23 14.47 1.88 -16.80
C TYR A 23 14.46 0.38 -17.09
N ARG A 24 14.68 0.02 -18.36
CA ARG A 24 14.72 -1.38 -18.85
C ARG A 24 13.47 -2.20 -18.48
N TRP A 25 12.31 -1.61 -18.53
CA TRP A 25 11.04 -2.23 -18.15
C TRP A 25 10.72 -3.53 -18.92
N GLN A 26 11.11 -3.62 -20.20
CA GLN A 26 10.92 -4.83 -20.99
C GLN A 26 11.73 -6.00 -20.44
N GLU A 27 12.97 -5.76 -20.03
CA GLU A 27 13.81 -6.79 -19.43
C GLU A 27 13.28 -7.22 -18.06
N LEU A 28 12.71 -6.30 -17.27
CA LEU A 28 12.05 -6.66 -16.03
C LEU A 28 10.94 -7.67 -16.26
N LEU A 29 10.13 -7.49 -17.33
CA LEU A 29 9.03 -8.41 -17.67
C LEU A 29 9.51 -9.79 -18.14
N THR A 30 10.74 -9.92 -18.60
CA THR A 30 11.33 -11.23 -18.90
C THR A 30 11.82 -11.98 -17.66
N MET A 31 12.03 -11.25 -16.55
CA MET A 31 12.60 -11.79 -15.32
C MET A 31 11.55 -12.01 -14.22
N THR A 32 10.43 -11.29 -14.28
CA THR A 32 9.39 -11.32 -13.25
C THR A 32 8.00 -11.27 -13.87
N GLU A 33 7.03 -11.84 -13.18
CA GLU A 33 5.61 -11.52 -13.42
C GLU A 33 5.22 -10.25 -12.66
N LEU A 34 4.21 -9.53 -13.15
CA LEU A 34 3.63 -8.41 -12.43
C LEU A 34 2.34 -8.83 -11.73
N GLY A 35 2.28 -8.62 -10.42
CA GLY A 35 1.05 -8.71 -9.63
C GLY A 35 0.55 -7.30 -9.33
N VAL A 36 -0.56 -6.89 -9.96
CA VAL A 36 -1.08 -5.53 -9.85
C VAL A 36 -2.33 -5.51 -8.99
N ILE A 37 -2.32 -4.69 -7.95
CA ILE A 37 -3.45 -4.50 -7.05
C ILE A 37 -4.18 -3.22 -7.46
N ALA A 38 -5.43 -3.36 -7.93
CA ALA A 38 -6.28 -2.24 -8.27
C ALA A 38 -6.79 -1.51 -7.01
N ARG A 39 -7.08 -0.22 -7.15
CA ARG A 39 -7.75 0.59 -6.11
C ARG A 39 -9.23 0.77 -6.47
N GLU A 40 -10.06 1.10 -5.48
CA GLU A 40 -11.50 1.33 -5.67
C GLU A 40 -11.82 2.42 -6.69
N THR A 41 -10.93 3.41 -6.80
CA THR A 41 -11.10 4.57 -7.69
C THR A 41 -10.56 4.35 -9.09
N ASP A 42 -10.00 3.18 -9.37
CA ASP A 42 -9.36 2.91 -10.65
C ASP A 42 -10.39 2.60 -11.74
N ASP A 43 -10.12 3.10 -12.93
CA ASP A 43 -10.86 2.68 -14.12
C ASP A 43 -10.35 1.31 -14.58
N ARG A 44 -11.19 0.28 -14.40
CA ARG A 44 -10.87 -1.09 -14.73
C ARG A 44 -10.51 -1.27 -16.21
N VAL A 45 -11.21 -0.57 -17.09
CA VAL A 45 -10.96 -0.66 -18.55
C VAL A 45 -9.57 -0.16 -18.90
N VAL A 46 -9.15 0.94 -18.27
CA VAL A 46 -7.81 1.51 -18.48
C VAL A 46 -6.72 0.55 -17.97
N LEU A 47 -6.95 -0.08 -16.81
CA LEU A 47 -6.01 -1.06 -16.27
C LEU A 47 -5.91 -2.32 -17.13
N GLU A 48 -7.03 -2.84 -17.60
CA GLU A 48 -7.07 -4.01 -18.48
C GLU A 48 -6.36 -3.72 -19.82
N GLN A 49 -6.53 -2.53 -20.39
CA GLN A 49 -5.82 -2.11 -21.60
C GLN A 49 -4.29 -2.02 -21.36
N ALA A 50 -3.87 -1.38 -20.29
CA ALA A 50 -2.45 -1.28 -19.94
C ALA A 50 -1.82 -2.66 -19.70
N ALA A 51 -2.53 -3.55 -19.00
CA ALA A 51 -2.08 -4.93 -18.79
C ALA A 51 -1.99 -5.71 -20.11
N GLN A 52 -2.95 -5.52 -21.01
CA GLN A 52 -2.95 -6.17 -22.32
C GLN A 52 -1.77 -5.71 -23.19
N GLU A 53 -1.44 -4.42 -23.19
CA GLU A 53 -0.28 -3.89 -23.90
C GLU A 53 1.03 -4.49 -23.38
N LEU A 54 1.18 -4.59 -22.06
CA LEU A 54 2.37 -5.15 -21.43
C LEU A 54 2.45 -6.67 -21.55
N SER A 55 1.32 -7.36 -21.74
CA SER A 55 1.27 -8.83 -21.86
C SER A 55 2.01 -9.37 -23.07
N ALA A 56 2.30 -8.53 -24.06
CA ALA A 56 3.18 -8.86 -25.17
C ALA A 56 4.64 -9.14 -24.76
N TYR A 57 5.04 -8.65 -23.56
CA TYR A 57 6.41 -8.73 -23.06
C TYR A 57 6.55 -9.64 -21.83
N GLY A 58 5.47 -9.96 -21.13
CA GLY A 58 5.51 -10.79 -19.93
C GLY A 58 4.12 -11.04 -19.33
N THR A 59 4.07 -11.73 -18.21
CA THR A 59 2.82 -12.07 -17.52
C THR A 59 2.38 -10.96 -16.58
N ILE A 60 1.15 -10.49 -16.75
CA ILE A 60 0.54 -9.45 -15.91
C ILE A 60 -0.73 -10.03 -15.26
N GLN A 61 -0.75 -10.04 -13.93
CA GLN A 61 -1.90 -10.50 -13.14
C GLN A 61 -2.58 -9.29 -12.48
N LEU A 62 -3.84 -9.03 -12.83
CA LEU A 62 -4.65 -7.99 -12.20
C LEU A 62 -5.47 -8.58 -11.05
N CYS A 63 -5.25 -8.06 -9.83
CA CYS A 63 -6.01 -8.42 -8.63
C CYS A 63 -7.03 -7.31 -8.34
N CYS A 64 -8.29 -7.52 -8.75
CA CYS A 64 -9.36 -6.54 -8.63
C CYS A 64 -10.48 -6.97 -7.68
N ASP A 65 -10.39 -8.16 -7.05
CA ASP A 65 -11.55 -8.79 -6.39
C ASP A 65 -11.91 -8.24 -5.01
N ARG A 66 -10.95 -7.62 -4.32
CA ARG A 66 -11.18 -6.97 -3.02
C ARG A 66 -10.39 -5.69 -2.92
N VAL A 67 -11.03 -4.61 -3.30
CA VAL A 67 -10.44 -3.28 -3.14
C VAL A 67 -10.85 -2.72 -1.80
N LEU A 68 -9.87 -2.52 -0.92
CA LEU A 68 -10.08 -1.80 0.33
C LEU A 68 -9.92 -0.30 0.09
N PRO A 69 -10.84 0.56 0.59
CA PRO A 69 -10.75 2.02 0.41
C PRO A 69 -9.69 2.62 1.35
N ILE A 70 -8.45 2.19 1.17
CA ILE A 70 -7.32 2.52 2.03
C ILE A 70 -6.13 3.03 1.21
N SER A 71 -5.41 4.00 1.77
CA SER A 71 -4.13 4.46 1.25
C SER A 71 -3.17 4.77 2.40
N SER A 72 -1.88 4.75 2.14
CA SER A 72 -0.87 5.13 3.12
C SER A 72 -1.07 6.56 3.63
N THR A 73 -1.52 7.47 2.76
CA THR A 73 -1.86 8.84 3.13
C THR A 73 -3.00 8.87 4.15
N LYS A 74 -4.09 8.14 3.89
CA LYS A 74 -5.24 8.04 4.79
C LYS A 74 -4.83 7.49 6.16
N ILE A 75 -4.04 6.41 6.19
CA ILE A 75 -3.55 5.83 7.45
C ILE A 75 -2.71 6.84 8.23
N ARG A 76 -1.76 7.53 7.57
CA ARG A 76 -0.94 8.55 8.24
C ARG A 76 -1.76 9.71 8.80
N GLU A 77 -2.81 10.12 8.11
CA GLU A 77 -3.73 11.16 8.60
C GLU A 77 -4.54 10.67 9.81
N MET A 78 -5.01 9.43 9.78
CA MET A 78 -5.71 8.81 10.91
C MET A 78 -4.79 8.75 12.15
N LEU A 79 -3.55 8.32 11.97
CA LEU A 79 -2.54 8.27 13.04
C LEU A 79 -2.23 9.66 13.61
N LYS A 80 -2.12 10.69 12.77
CA LYS A 80 -1.96 12.09 13.22
C LYS A 80 -3.13 12.60 14.04
N LYS A 81 -4.33 12.06 13.80
CA LYS A 81 -5.57 12.42 14.52
C LYS A 81 -5.85 11.49 15.71
N ASN A 82 -4.93 10.57 16.04
CA ASN A 82 -5.10 9.52 17.04
C ASN A 82 -6.37 8.67 16.82
N GLN A 83 -6.71 8.41 15.56
CA GLN A 83 -7.82 7.55 15.19
C GLN A 83 -7.36 6.08 15.16
N ASP A 84 -8.30 5.17 15.43
CA ASP A 84 -8.02 3.73 15.41
C ASP A 84 -7.77 3.25 13.97
N CYS A 85 -6.62 2.60 13.76
CA CYS A 85 -6.20 2.02 12.48
C CYS A 85 -6.18 0.49 12.51
N THR A 86 -6.70 -0.16 13.55
CA THR A 86 -6.64 -1.63 13.73
C THR A 86 -7.42 -2.40 12.65
N CYS A 87 -8.38 -1.75 11.99
CA CYS A 87 -9.09 -2.30 10.83
C CYS A 87 -8.21 -2.42 9.58
N TYR A 88 -7.17 -1.62 9.49
CA TYR A 88 -6.34 -1.51 8.30
C TYR A 88 -4.92 -2.03 8.50
N LEU A 89 -4.47 -2.13 9.75
CA LEU A 89 -3.12 -2.54 10.11
C LEU A 89 -3.17 -3.69 11.13
N PRO A 90 -2.26 -4.66 11.00
CA PRO A 90 -2.07 -5.67 12.04
C PRO A 90 -1.72 -5.02 13.39
N GLU A 91 -2.21 -5.63 14.48
CA GLU A 91 -2.04 -5.08 15.83
C GLU A 91 -0.58 -4.83 16.22
N ASN A 92 0.32 -5.73 15.84
CA ASN A 92 1.76 -5.58 16.09
C ASN A 92 2.36 -4.38 15.33
N VAL A 93 1.86 -4.06 14.14
CA VAL A 93 2.28 -2.88 13.37
C VAL A 93 1.80 -1.61 14.06
N VAL A 94 0.54 -1.58 14.51
CA VAL A 94 0.00 -0.44 15.28
C VAL A 94 0.81 -0.22 16.56
N LYS A 95 1.11 -1.29 17.31
CA LYS A 95 1.96 -1.22 18.51
C LYS A 95 3.35 -0.65 18.20
N TYR A 96 3.96 -1.08 17.11
CA TYR A 96 5.26 -0.56 16.67
C TYR A 96 5.22 0.94 16.37
N ILE A 97 4.21 1.38 15.62
CA ILE A 97 4.02 2.79 15.27
C ILE A 97 3.86 3.66 16.52
N VAL A 98 3.04 3.21 17.47
CA VAL A 98 2.79 3.92 18.72
C VAL A 98 4.04 3.95 19.60
N PHE A 99 4.72 2.82 19.77
CA PHE A 99 5.94 2.72 20.57
C PHE A 99 7.06 3.64 20.06
N HIS A 100 7.24 3.71 18.74
CA HIS A 100 8.26 4.54 18.11
C HIS A 100 7.77 5.96 17.78
N GLN A 101 6.52 6.31 18.15
CA GLN A 101 5.92 7.63 17.93
C GLN A 101 5.98 8.07 16.46
N LEU A 102 5.79 7.11 15.52
CA LEU A 102 5.84 7.38 14.08
C LEU A 102 4.56 8.11 13.64
N TYR A 103 4.71 9.00 12.67
CA TYR A 103 3.62 9.76 12.04
C TYR A 103 2.80 10.65 13.01
N GLN A 104 3.28 10.88 14.21
CA GLN A 104 2.64 11.81 15.13
C GLN A 104 2.86 13.25 14.65
N ARG A 105 1.89 14.12 14.96
CA ARG A 105 2.04 15.55 14.74
C ARG A 105 3.20 16.02 15.61
N THR A 106 4.25 16.55 15.01
CA THR A 106 5.23 17.37 15.72
C THR A 106 4.49 18.65 16.13
N GLU A 107 3.86 18.61 17.29
CA GLU A 107 3.53 19.86 17.97
C GLU A 107 4.86 20.50 18.32
N GLU A 108 5.07 21.71 17.82
CA GLU A 108 6.16 22.56 18.22
C GLU A 108 6.22 22.57 19.75
N LYS A 109 7.41 22.43 20.28
CA LYS A 109 7.71 22.40 21.70
C LYS A 109 7.16 23.65 22.38
N GLU A 110 5.96 23.57 22.93
CA GLU A 110 5.56 24.40 24.06
C GLU A 110 5.04 23.50 25.18
N ASN A 111 5.84 23.52 26.26
CA ASN A 111 5.55 23.10 27.61
C ASN A 111 5.10 21.67 27.90
N GLY A 112 6.07 20.98 28.45
CA GLY A 112 5.98 19.71 29.15
C GLY A 112 4.71 19.45 29.95
N LYS A 113 4.00 18.40 29.51
CA LYS A 113 3.32 17.42 30.37
C LYS A 113 2.91 16.22 29.50
N ARG A 114 3.59 15.09 29.74
CA ARG A 114 3.18 13.79 29.20
C ARG A 114 1.77 13.47 29.68
N LYS A 115 0.80 13.37 28.77
CA LYS A 115 -0.44 12.64 29.03
C LYS A 115 -0.30 11.27 28.39
N GLN A 116 -0.24 10.25 29.23
CA GLN A 116 -0.42 8.86 28.88
C GLN A 116 -1.86 8.70 28.35
N GLY A 117 -2.01 8.55 27.04
CA GLY A 117 -3.31 8.29 26.43
C GLY A 117 -3.68 6.82 26.61
N ASN A 118 -4.72 6.57 27.37
CA ASN A 118 -5.39 5.29 27.46
C ASN A 118 -6.03 4.96 26.11
N PHE A 119 -5.59 3.88 25.50
CA PHE A 119 -6.18 3.34 24.29
C PHE A 119 -7.35 2.42 24.68
N ASP A 120 -8.55 2.97 24.73
CA ASP A 120 -9.77 2.18 24.88
C ASP A 120 -10.15 1.61 23.52
N GLY A 121 -9.89 0.30 23.37
CA GLY A 121 -10.15 -0.45 22.14
C GLY A 121 -11.64 -0.67 21.89
N LYS A 122 -12.29 0.26 21.21
CA LYS A 122 -13.58 -0.01 20.56
C LYS A 122 -13.36 -0.21 19.07
N ARG A 123 -13.46 -1.46 18.62
CA ARG A 123 -13.54 -1.81 17.21
C ARG A 123 -14.86 -1.26 16.64
N ILE A 124 -14.76 -0.38 15.68
CA ILE A 124 -15.88 0.03 14.84
C ILE A 124 -15.46 -0.29 13.41
N CYS A 125 -15.67 -1.52 13.02
CA CYS A 125 -15.62 -1.97 11.63
C CYS A 125 -17.01 -2.56 11.34
N ASP A 126 -17.86 -1.76 10.77
CA ASP A 126 -19.04 -2.21 10.04
C ASP A 126 -18.80 -2.04 8.55
#